data_f2b756120f8c2559f51d162025ca726f
#
_entry.id   f2b756120f8c2559f51d162025ca726f
#
_cell.length_a   1.000
_cell.length_b   1.000
_cell.length_c   1.000
_cell.angle_alpha   90.00
_cell.angle_beta   90.00
_cell.angle_gamma   90.00
#
_symmetry.space_group_name_H-M   'P 1'
#
loop_
_entity.id
_entity.type
_entity.pdbx_description
1 polymer ?
#
loop_
_entity_poly.entity_id
_entity_poly.type
_entity_poly.pdbx_seq_one_letter_code
_entity_poly.pdbx_strand_id
1 'polypeptide(L)'
;MDKEQAIKIARAYKQAILPLYGDAKVYLYGSYSKGTAHQDSDIDVAVVVPHIEGNWFSVVPPLWTKARSVSTLIEPVLMEAGEHSPLYDDVMRTGVIV
;
A
#
# COMPACT_ATOMS: atom_id res chain seq x y z
N MET A 1 -1.76 -5.69 -17.22
CA MET A 1 -1.06 -4.53 -16.60
C MET A 1 0.32 -4.97 -16.19
N ASP A 2 1.32 -4.17 -16.48
CA ASP A 2 2.70 -4.48 -16.11
C ASP A 2 3.11 -3.81 -14.79
N LYS A 3 4.33 -4.09 -14.34
CA LYS A 3 4.84 -3.55 -13.07
C LYS A 3 4.93 -2.02 -13.09
N GLU A 4 5.30 -1.42 -14.21
CA GLU A 4 5.39 0.04 -14.31
C GLU A 4 4.02 0.69 -14.16
N GLN A 5 2.99 0.12 -14.75
CA GLN A 5 1.63 0.62 -14.60
C GLN A 5 1.15 0.47 -13.15
N ALA A 6 1.45 -0.66 -12.50
CA ALA A 6 1.13 -0.86 -11.10
C ALA A 6 1.83 0.17 -10.22
N ILE A 7 3.10 0.48 -10.50
CA ILE A 7 3.85 1.53 -9.78
C ILE A 7 3.20 2.90 -9.96
N LYS A 8 2.77 3.24 -11.16
CA LYS A 8 2.08 4.51 -11.42
C LYS A 8 0.79 4.63 -10.63
N ILE A 9 0.01 3.55 -10.58
CA ILE A 9 -1.23 3.51 -9.82
C ILE A 9 -0.95 3.63 -8.32
N ALA A 10 0.06 2.91 -7.82
CA ALA A 10 0.47 2.99 -6.43
C ALA A 10 0.94 4.40 -6.04
N ARG A 11 1.66 5.08 -6.94
CA ARG A 11 2.07 6.47 -6.73
C ARG A 11 0.89 7.43 -6.70
N ALA A 12 -0.09 7.23 -7.56
CA ALA A 12 -1.32 8.03 -7.54
C ALA A 12 -2.06 7.84 -6.21
N TYR A 13 -2.11 6.60 -5.71
CA TYR A 13 -2.68 6.32 -4.41
C TYR A 13 -1.91 7.01 -3.29
N LYS A 14 -0.58 6.95 -3.32
CA LYS A 14 0.27 7.65 -2.35
C LYS A 14 -0.11 9.14 -2.27
N GLN A 15 -0.23 9.80 -3.43
CA GLN A 15 -0.62 11.21 -3.46
C GLN A 15 -2.00 11.44 -2.85
N ALA A 16 -2.93 10.51 -3.06
CA ALA A 16 -4.28 10.62 -2.52
C ALA A 16 -4.33 10.50 -0.99
N ILE A 17 -3.42 9.73 -0.38
CA ILE A 17 -3.42 9.53 1.08
C ILE A 17 -2.49 10.47 1.85
N LEU A 18 -1.59 11.20 1.20
CA LEU A 18 -0.68 12.13 1.87
C LEU A 18 -1.41 13.15 2.76
N PRO A 19 -2.57 13.71 2.37
CA PRO A 19 -3.31 14.58 3.27
C PRO A 19 -3.79 13.92 4.57
N LEU A 20 -3.92 12.59 4.57
CA LEU A 20 -4.33 11.81 5.73
C LEU A 20 -3.13 11.34 6.56
N TYR A 21 -2.04 10.98 5.90
CA TYR A 21 -0.86 10.36 6.50
C TYR A 21 0.41 10.91 5.87
N GLY A 22 0.77 12.16 6.21
CA GLY A 22 1.90 12.85 5.61
C GLY A 22 3.26 12.16 5.81
N ASP A 23 3.41 11.37 6.89
CA ASP A 23 4.64 10.66 7.21
C ASP A 23 4.66 9.23 6.69
N ALA A 24 3.65 8.83 5.92
CA ALA A 24 3.55 7.46 5.44
C ALA A 24 4.58 7.18 4.33
N LYS A 25 5.15 5.99 4.39
CA LYS A 25 5.88 5.40 3.26
C LYS A 25 4.96 4.38 2.61
N VAL A 26 4.94 4.36 1.28
CA VAL A 26 4.06 3.48 0.52
C VAL A 26 4.90 2.52 -0.30
N TYR A 27 4.59 1.23 -0.20
CA TYR A 27 5.30 0.17 -0.90
C TYR A 27 4.33 -0.62 -1.77
N LEU A 28 4.76 -0.91 -3.00
CA LEU A 28 4.13 -1.93 -3.82
C LEU A 28 4.74 -3.27 -3.40
N TYR A 29 3.91 -4.25 -3.05
CA TYR A 29 4.39 -5.57 -2.65
C TYR A 29 3.56 -6.67 -3.30
N GLY A 30 3.78 -7.91 -2.89
CA GLY A 30 3.05 -9.05 -3.43
C GLY A 30 3.46 -9.38 -4.87
N SER A 31 2.51 -9.83 -5.68
CA SER A 31 2.80 -10.38 -7.00
C SER A 31 3.49 -9.41 -7.95
N TYR A 32 3.11 -8.12 -7.93
CA TYR A 32 3.75 -7.13 -8.81
C TYR A 32 5.20 -6.86 -8.44
N SER A 33 5.53 -6.83 -7.15
CA SER A 33 6.92 -6.62 -6.74
C SER A 33 7.79 -7.83 -6.99
N LYS A 34 7.21 -9.04 -6.95
CA LYS A 34 7.91 -10.31 -7.10
C LYS A 34 7.99 -10.80 -8.57
N GLY A 35 7.35 -10.09 -9.49
CA GLY A 35 7.32 -10.49 -10.89
C GLY A 35 6.42 -11.68 -11.21
N THR A 36 5.50 -12.02 -10.31
CA THR A 36 4.56 -13.14 -10.47
C THR A 36 3.14 -12.70 -10.81
N ALA A 37 2.93 -11.39 -11.02
CA ALA A 37 1.62 -10.85 -11.34
C ALA A 37 1.16 -11.28 -12.74
N HIS A 38 -0.14 -11.42 -12.88
CA HIS A 38 -0.80 -11.62 -14.16
C HIS A 38 -1.91 -10.59 -14.32
N GLN A 39 -2.61 -10.63 -15.47
CA GLN A 39 -3.49 -9.55 -15.90
C GLN A 39 -4.53 -9.10 -14.86
N ASP A 40 -5.07 -10.05 -14.09
CA ASP A 40 -6.13 -9.79 -13.11
C ASP A 40 -5.60 -9.70 -11.67
N SER A 41 -4.29 -9.61 -11.46
CA SER A 41 -3.71 -9.52 -10.13
C SER A 41 -4.08 -8.20 -9.45
N ASP A 42 -4.36 -8.26 -8.14
CA ASP A 42 -4.56 -7.08 -7.32
C ASP A 42 -3.25 -6.30 -7.16
N ILE A 43 -3.38 -5.01 -6.89
CA ILE A 43 -2.24 -4.14 -6.60
C ILE A 43 -2.15 -4.04 -5.07
N ASP A 44 -1.25 -4.83 -4.49
CA ASP A 44 -1.04 -4.85 -3.05
C ASP A 44 -0.16 -3.67 -2.64
N VAL A 45 -0.68 -2.82 -1.77
CA VAL A 45 0.00 -1.60 -1.34
C VAL A 45 0.07 -1.57 0.18
N ALA A 46 1.28 -1.44 0.72
CA ALA A 46 1.49 -1.27 2.15
C ALA A 46 1.70 0.21 2.45
N VAL A 47 0.90 0.73 3.37
CA VAL A 47 1.02 2.09 3.90
C VAL A 47 1.67 1.97 5.27
N VAL A 48 2.94 2.35 5.37
CA VAL A 48 3.73 2.22 6.60
C VAL A 48 3.85 3.57 7.27
N VAL A 49 3.33 3.68 8.48
CA VAL A 49 3.35 4.91 9.28
C VAL A 49 4.26 4.73 10.48
N PRO A 50 4.83 5.82 11.07
CA PRO A 50 5.67 5.71 12.26
C PRO A 50 4.94 5.03 13.43
N HIS A 51 3.68 5.40 13.66
CA HIS A 51 2.77 4.68 14.55
C HIS A 51 1.34 5.00 14.15
N ILE A 52 0.44 4.06 14.44
CA ILE A 52 -0.98 4.21 14.14
C ILE A 52 -1.61 5.05 15.25
N GLU A 53 -2.10 6.23 14.89
CA GLU A 53 -2.81 7.11 15.82
C GLU A 53 -4.31 6.86 15.72
N GLY A 54 -4.96 6.76 16.88
CA GLY A 54 -6.39 6.60 16.95
C GLY A 54 -6.86 5.16 16.83
N ASN A 55 -8.14 5.01 16.54
CA ASN A 55 -8.80 3.72 16.49
C ASN A 55 -8.68 3.11 15.10
N TRP A 56 -8.30 1.83 15.04
CA TRP A 56 -8.21 1.07 13.79
C TRP A 56 -9.46 1.22 12.92
N PHE A 57 -10.64 1.15 13.53
CA PHE A 57 -11.92 1.26 12.80
C PHE A 57 -12.16 2.66 12.23
N SER A 58 -11.43 3.67 12.70
CA SER A 58 -11.52 5.03 12.19
C SER A 58 -10.48 5.32 11.12
N VAL A 59 -9.30 4.71 11.21
CA VAL A 59 -8.17 5.04 10.32
C VAL A 59 -8.12 4.18 9.06
N VAL A 60 -8.61 2.93 9.11
CA VAL A 60 -8.56 2.02 7.96
C VAL A 60 -9.58 2.37 6.87
N PRO A 61 -10.87 2.65 7.17
CA PRO A 61 -11.82 2.93 6.11
C PRO A 61 -11.45 4.05 5.14
N PRO A 62 -10.86 5.20 5.59
CA PRO A 62 -10.41 6.23 4.66
C PRO A 62 -9.37 5.75 3.66
N LEU A 63 -8.49 4.82 4.05
CA LEU A 63 -7.52 4.23 3.13
C LEU A 63 -8.21 3.48 1.99
N TRP A 64 -9.25 2.72 2.30
CA TRP A 64 -10.01 2.00 1.29
C TRP A 64 -10.84 2.93 0.40
N THR A 65 -11.44 3.97 0.97
CA THR A 65 -12.17 4.97 0.20
C THR A 65 -11.25 5.65 -0.81
N LYS A 66 -10.04 6.04 -0.40
CA LYS A 66 -9.06 6.64 -1.30
C LYS A 66 -8.58 5.64 -2.35
N ALA A 67 -8.39 4.37 -1.97
CA ALA A 67 -8.01 3.33 -2.92
C ALA A 67 -9.05 3.21 -4.03
N ARG A 68 -10.33 3.14 -3.69
CA ARG A 68 -11.41 3.02 -4.68
C ARG A 68 -11.50 4.24 -5.60
N SER A 69 -11.11 5.42 -5.14
CA SER A 69 -11.09 6.61 -5.98
C SER A 69 -9.97 6.58 -7.03
N VAL A 70 -8.94 5.78 -6.83
CA VAL A 70 -7.79 5.66 -7.75
C VAL A 70 -7.92 4.44 -8.64
N SER A 71 -8.17 3.27 -8.06
CA SER A 71 -8.31 2.02 -8.81
C SER A 71 -9.05 0.98 -7.96
N THR A 72 -9.89 0.19 -8.62
CA THR A 72 -10.59 -0.93 -7.96
C THR A 72 -9.65 -2.09 -7.64
N LEU A 73 -8.44 -2.09 -8.20
CA LEU A 73 -7.46 -3.17 -7.99
C LEU A 73 -6.57 -2.97 -6.77
N ILE A 74 -6.55 -1.77 -6.19
CA ILE A 74 -5.70 -1.48 -5.03
C ILE A 74 -6.26 -2.14 -3.79
N GLU A 75 -5.40 -2.90 -3.10
CA GLU A 75 -5.68 -3.47 -1.78
C GLU A 75 -4.68 -2.89 -0.77
N PRO A 76 -5.07 -1.88 0.00
CA PRO A 76 -4.16 -1.25 0.95
C PRO A 76 -4.14 -1.98 2.29
N VAL A 77 -2.97 -2.03 2.89
CA VAL A 77 -2.74 -2.53 4.25
C VAL A 77 -2.01 -1.45 5.04
N LEU A 78 -2.51 -1.13 6.23
CA LEU A 78 -1.87 -0.18 7.13
C LEU A 78 -0.93 -0.91 8.08
N MET A 79 0.29 -0.43 8.21
CA MET A 79 1.33 -1.02 9.06
C MET A 79 2.04 0.05 9.88
N GLU A 80 2.48 -0.32 11.09
CA GLU A 80 3.41 0.49 11.86
C GLU A 80 4.85 0.11 11.51
N ALA A 81 5.72 1.11 11.41
CA ALA A 81 7.13 0.90 11.20
C ALA A 81 7.74 0.05 12.34
N GLY A 82 8.45 -1.00 11.98
CA GLY A 82 9.10 -1.88 12.94
C GLY A 82 8.20 -2.92 13.60
N GLU A 83 6.94 -3.05 13.14
CA GLU A 83 6.07 -4.09 13.69
C GLU A 83 6.63 -5.49 13.40
N HIS A 84 6.33 -6.43 14.31
CA HIS A 84 6.78 -7.81 14.18
C HIS A 84 5.67 -8.67 13.56
N SER A 85 5.57 -8.64 12.23
CA SER A 85 4.63 -9.48 11.51
C SER A 85 5.31 -10.08 10.28
N PRO A 86 4.92 -11.29 9.85
CA PRO A 86 5.48 -11.89 8.62
C PRO A 86 5.22 -11.02 7.39
N LEU A 87 4.08 -10.36 7.32
CA LEU A 87 3.74 -9.50 6.19
C LEU A 87 4.64 -8.26 6.17
N TYR A 88 4.89 -7.63 7.32
CA TYR A 88 5.80 -6.48 7.39
C TYR A 88 7.20 -6.87 6.93
N ASP A 89 7.70 -8.02 7.41
CA ASP A 89 9.01 -8.52 7.01
C ASP A 89 9.10 -8.77 5.50
N ASP A 90 8.04 -9.31 4.91
CA ASP A 90 7.98 -9.55 3.46
C ASP A 90 7.99 -8.23 2.68
N VAL A 91 7.23 -7.23 3.13
CA VAL A 91 7.20 -5.89 2.51
C VAL A 91 8.57 -5.24 2.57
N MET A 92 9.23 -5.29 3.72
CA MET A 92 10.57 -4.68 3.89
C MET A 92 11.63 -5.38 3.03
N ARG A 93 11.49 -6.68 2.81
CA ARG A 93 12.45 -7.46 2.03
C ARG A 93 12.22 -7.36 0.52
N THR A 94 10.98 -7.40 0.07
CA THR A 94 10.64 -7.54 -1.36
C THR A 94 9.82 -6.38 -1.92
N GLY A 95 9.30 -5.49 -1.09
CA GLY A 95 8.48 -4.37 -1.53
C GLY A 95 9.27 -3.32 -2.28
N VAL A 96 8.59 -2.60 -3.15
CA VAL A 96 9.16 -1.48 -3.92
C VAL A 96 8.56 -0.19 -3.39
N ILE A 97 9.40 0.69 -2.86
CA ILE A 97 8.92 2.01 -2.40
C ILE A 97 8.50 2.87 -3.58
N VAL A 98 7.35 3.51 -3.46
CA VAL A 98 6.79 4.33 -4.54
C VAL A 98 6.65 5.81 -4.18
#